data_455801fdf932c9d7a72148f5ff8ebe59
#
_entry.id   455801fdf932c9d7a72148f5ff8ebe59
#
_cell.length_a   1.000
_cell.length_b   1.000
_cell.length_c   1.000
_cell.angle_alpha   90.00
_cell.angle_beta   90.00
_cell.angle_gamma   90.00
#
_symmetry.space_group_name_H-M   'P 1'
#
loop_
_entity.id
_entity.type
_entity.pdbx_description
1 polymer ?
#
loop_
_entity_poly.entity_id
_entity_poly.type
_entity_poly.pdbx_seq_one_letter_code
_entity_poly.pdbx_strand_id
1 'polypeptide(L)'
;MAIFRRLCYNKEMDEMKIRINKYLAMNGVCSRREADRLLSEGKVTVNGRIAKLGEEVCGHDCVKVGNRKVEPAAKKVVLAFFKPRGVTCSEKDPHAEKLITDMISYPVRVTYAGRLDKESEGLLLLSNDGDLIQAMMKGSHGHEKEYQVRVDREITDDFLKKMGAGVYLKELEVTTRPCKIEKTGKYTFQIILTQGLNRQIRRMCRTFGYEVRGLKRIRVMNITLKGLKPGAYRELTEEEQNRLYADCGLKEK
;
A
#
# COMPACT_ATOMS: atom_id res chain seq x y z
N MET A 1 17.99 -25.53 -12.03
CA MET A 1 17.09 -24.52 -12.61
C MET A 1 17.05 -23.19 -11.86
N ALA A 2 17.12 -23.14 -10.53
CA ALA A 2 17.11 -21.88 -9.75
C ALA A 2 18.34 -20.97 -9.96
N ILE A 3 19.53 -21.54 -10.16
CA ILE A 3 20.79 -20.81 -10.37
C ILE A 3 20.80 -20.11 -11.74
N PHE A 4 20.26 -20.74 -12.78
CA PHE A 4 20.16 -20.16 -14.13
C PHE A 4 19.18 -18.99 -14.20
N ARG A 5 18.04 -19.06 -13.48
CA ARG A 5 17.08 -17.94 -13.38
C ARG A 5 17.68 -16.74 -12.64
N ARG A 6 18.53 -16.98 -11.65
CA ARG A 6 19.19 -15.91 -10.88
C ARG A 6 20.25 -15.16 -11.71
N LEU A 7 20.94 -15.86 -12.63
CA LEU A 7 21.91 -15.28 -13.55
C LEU A 7 21.25 -14.43 -14.65
N CYS A 8 20.13 -14.87 -15.22
CA CYS A 8 19.40 -14.08 -16.22
C CYS A 8 18.74 -12.84 -15.61
N TYR A 9 18.21 -12.93 -14.39
CA TYR A 9 17.61 -11.80 -13.66
C TYR A 9 18.65 -10.70 -13.37
N ASN A 10 19.84 -11.06 -12.95
CA ASN A 10 20.92 -10.10 -12.72
C ASN A 10 21.31 -9.37 -14.01
N LYS A 11 21.35 -10.04 -15.18
CA LYS A 11 21.77 -9.45 -16.44
C LYS A 11 20.80 -8.39 -16.99
N GLU A 12 19.49 -8.59 -16.86
CA GLU A 12 18.48 -7.56 -17.25
C GLU A 12 18.45 -6.36 -16.29
N MET A 13 18.70 -6.57 -14.99
CA MET A 13 18.81 -5.49 -14.01
C MET A 13 20.10 -4.70 -14.15
N ASP A 14 21.16 -5.35 -14.63
CA ASP A 14 22.48 -4.73 -14.84
C ASP A 14 22.46 -3.65 -15.92
N GLU A 15 21.59 -3.75 -16.91
CA GLU A 15 21.46 -2.77 -18.00
C GLU A 15 20.34 -1.74 -17.77
N MET A 16 19.40 -2.01 -16.83
CA MET A 16 18.26 -1.15 -16.58
C MET A 16 18.66 0.08 -15.75
N LYS A 17 18.58 1.25 -16.36
CA LYS A 17 18.78 2.53 -15.66
C LYS A 17 17.60 2.86 -14.75
N ILE A 18 17.89 3.11 -13.49
CA ILE A 18 16.89 3.44 -12.45
C ILE A 18 17.28 4.74 -11.77
N ARG A 19 16.33 5.64 -11.55
CA ARG A 19 16.60 6.86 -10.77
C ARG A 19 17.16 6.51 -9.41
N ILE A 20 18.25 7.16 -9.02
CA ILE A 20 19.02 6.86 -7.80
C ILE A 20 18.16 6.90 -6.53
N ASN A 21 17.17 7.80 -6.44
CA ASN A 21 16.25 7.82 -5.30
C ASN A 21 15.34 6.57 -5.25
N LYS A 22 14.91 6.06 -6.43
CA LYS A 22 14.18 4.78 -6.52
C LYS A 22 15.12 3.62 -6.14
N TYR A 23 16.36 3.63 -6.63
CA TYR A 23 17.37 2.62 -6.32
C TYR A 23 17.62 2.52 -4.79
N LEU A 24 17.84 3.64 -4.11
CA LEU A 24 18.03 3.67 -2.65
C LEU A 24 16.81 3.15 -1.89
N ALA A 25 15.61 3.53 -2.33
CA ALA A 25 14.38 3.08 -1.70
C ALA A 25 14.11 1.59 -1.90
N MET A 26 14.36 1.05 -3.11
CA MET A 26 14.19 -0.38 -3.43
C MET A 26 15.17 -1.26 -2.63
N ASN A 27 16.37 -0.75 -2.36
CA ASN A 27 17.38 -1.45 -1.56
C ASN A 27 17.25 -1.19 -0.05
N GLY A 28 16.10 -0.64 0.39
CA GLY A 28 15.77 -0.52 1.81
C GLY A 28 16.53 0.54 2.59
N VAL A 29 17.32 1.39 1.90
CA VAL A 29 18.15 2.42 2.56
C VAL A 29 17.29 3.48 3.23
N CYS A 30 16.33 4.07 2.49
CA CYS A 30 15.46 5.14 2.98
C CYS A 30 14.23 5.31 2.08
N SER A 31 13.32 6.26 2.39
CA SER A 31 12.25 6.65 1.48
C SER A 31 12.81 7.44 0.28
N ARG A 32 12.08 7.52 -0.84
CA ARG A 32 12.49 8.31 -2.02
C ARG A 32 12.72 9.78 -1.69
N ARG A 33 11.86 10.39 -0.85
CA ARG A 33 12.01 11.78 -0.38
C ARG A 33 13.24 11.97 0.49
N GLU A 34 13.53 11.01 1.35
CA GLU A 34 14.74 11.02 2.16
C GLU A 34 15.99 10.82 1.30
N ALA A 35 15.91 9.97 0.27
CA ALA A 35 16.97 9.83 -0.73
C ALA A 35 17.25 11.16 -1.46
N ASP A 36 16.20 11.88 -1.86
CA ASP A 36 16.35 13.20 -2.49
C ASP A 36 17.03 14.20 -1.55
N ARG A 37 16.71 14.16 -0.23
CA ARG A 37 17.39 14.98 0.78
C ARG A 37 18.87 14.61 0.91
N LEU A 38 19.21 13.32 1.01
CA LEU A 38 20.59 12.84 1.10
C LEU A 38 21.42 13.20 -0.13
N LEU A 39 20.80 13.16 -1.32
CA LEU A 39 21.43 13.62 -2.57
C LEU A 39 21.73 15.12 -2.54
N SER A 40 20.77 15.93 -2.10
CA SER A 40 20.94 17.40 -1.97
C SER A 40 22.01 17.77 -0.96
N GLU A 41 22.19 16.96 0.07
CA GLU A 41 23.25 17.12 1.10
C GLU A 41 24.61 16.57 0.65
N GLY A 42 24.75 16.04 -0.56
CA GLY A 42 25.99 15.45 -1.08
C GLY A 42 26.44 14.18 -0.36
N LYS A 43 25.51 13.50 0.36
CA LYS A 43 25.81 12.29 1.15
C LYS A 43 25.77 11.00 0.34
N VAL A 44 25.42 11.05 -0.95
CA VAL A 44 25.34 9.91 -1.84
C VAL A 44 26.44 10.00 -2.90
N THR A 45 27.14 8.91 -3.12
CA THR A 45 28.15 8.81 -4.18
C THR A 45 27.86 7.65 -5.12
N VAL A 46 28.19 7.84 -6.38
CA VAL A 46 28.16 6.81 -7.43
C VAL A 46 29.55 6.73 -8.04
N ASN A 47 30.15 5.54 -8.00
CA ASN A 47 31.50 5.29 -8.50
C ASN A 47 32.56 6.28 -7.97
N GLY A 48 32.42 6.68 -6.69
CA GLY A 48 33.33 7.58 -5.99
C GLY A 48 33.07 9.08 -6.20
N ARG A 49 32.18 9.50 -7.06
CA ARG A 49 31.76 10.90 -7.26
C ARG A 49 30.44 11.21 -6.58
N ILE A 50 30.20 12.46 -6.16
CA ILE A 50 28.93 12.90 -5.59
C ILE A 50 27.83 12.77 -6.64
N ALA A 51 26.74 12.08 -6.26
CA ALA A 51 25.57 11.88 -7.12
C ALA A 51 24.68 13.12 -7.18
N LYS A 52 24.01 13.33 -8.30
CA LYS A 52 23.08 14.45 -8.52
C LYS A 52 21.62 14.02 -8.34
N LEU A 53 20.75 14.98 -8.00
CA LEU A 53 19.29 14.79 -8.04
C LEU A 53 18.84 14.36 -9.43
N GLY A 54 17.99 13.32 -9.48
CA GLY A 54 17.46 12.79 -10.74
C GLY A 54 18.42 11.92 -11.53
N GLU A 55 19.66 11.72 -11.06
CA GLU A 55 20.63 10.81 -11.67
C GLU A 55 20.10 9.39 -11.77
N GLU A 56 20.48 8.68 -12.82
CA GLU A 56 20.14 7.28 -13.01
C GLU A 56 21.38 6.40 -12.77
N VAL A 57 21.14 5.24 -12.18
CA VAL A 57 22.14 4.23 -11.88
C VAL A 57 21.69 2.87 -12.42
N CYS A 58 22.65 2.01 -12.70
CA CYS A 58 22.43 0.62 -13.10
C CYS A 58 23.01 -0.36 -12.07
N GLY A 59 22.84 -1.64 -12.29
CA GLY A 59 23.29 -2.69 -11.37
C GLY A 59 24.80 -2.75 -11.14
N HIS A 60 25.61 -2.26 -12.10
CA HIS A 60 27.07 -2.23 -12.00
C HIS A 60 27.61 -1.06 -11.18
N ASP A 61 26.79 -0.03 -10.93
CA ASP A 61 27.25 1.17 -10.24
C ASP A 61 27.49 0.91 -8.75
N CYS A 62 28.62 1.36 -8.27
CA CYS A 62 28.94 1.36 -6.83
C CYS A 62 28.29 2.56 -6.16
N VAL A 63 27.08 2.39 -5.62
CA VAL A 63 26.35 3.43 -4.89
C VAL A 63 26.69 3.33 -3.41
N LYS A 64 27.03 4.48 -2.78
CA LYS A 64 27.27 4.59 -1.32
C LYS A 64 26.47 5.72 -0.72
N VAL A 65 26.05 5.54 0.53
CA VAL A 65 25.49 6.59 1.38
C VAL A 65 26.43 6.80 2.56
N GLY A 66 27.09 7.95 2.60
CA GLY A 66 28.27 8.13 3.44
C GLY A 66 29.33 7.08 3.09
N ASN A 67 29.81 6.34 4.10
CA ASN A 67 30.80 5.29 3.92
C ASN A 67 30.18 3.90 3.64
N ARG A 68 28.85 3.76 3.70
CA ARG A 68 28.19 2.46 3.54
C ARG A 68 27.79 2.20 2.08
N LYS A 69 28.27 1.09 1.54
CA LYS A 69 27.84 0.61 0.23
C LYS A 69 26.39 0.15 0.28
N VAL A 70 25.60 0.49 -0.74
CA VAL A 70 24.24 0.02 -0.90
C VAL A 70 24.28 -1.36 -1.54
N GLU A 71 23.88 -2.35 -0.77
CA GLU A 71 23.74 -3.71 -1.29
C GLU A 71 22.35 -3.92 -1.89
N PRO A 72 22.24 -4.72 -2.96
CA PRO A 72 20.94 -5.08 -3.54
C PRO A 72 20.02 -5.66 -2.47
N ALA A 73 18.75 -5.22 -2.46
CA ALA A 73 17.76 -5.75 -1.54
C ALA A 73 17.63 -7.27 -1.71
N ALA A 74 17.63 -7.96 -0.59
CA ALA A 74 17.23 -9.35 -0.53
C ALA A 74 15.79 -9.51 -1.08
N LYS A 75 15.28 -10.74 -1.10
CA LYS A 75 13.96 -11.16 -1.57
C LYS A 75 12.85 -10.07 -1.42
N LYS A 76 12.04 -9.92 -2.46
CA LYS A 76 10.80 -9.15 -2.40
C LYS A 76 9.81 -9.79 -1.43
N VAL A 77 9.18 -8.97 -0.62
CA VAL A 77 8.30 -9.39 0.46
C VAL A 77 7.00 -8.63 0.40
N VAL A 78 5.91 -9.31 0.68
CA VAL A 78 4.60 -8.70 0.93
C VAL A 78 4.05 -9.20 2.25
N LEU A 79 3.68 -8.28 3.12
CA LEU A 79 3.08 -8.55 4.41
C LEU A 79 1.59 -8.19 4.40
N ALA A 80 0.77 -9.07 4.94
CA ALA A 80 -0.60 -8.78 5.34
C ALA A 80 -0.58 -8.34 6.80
N PHE A 81 -0.98 -7.11 7.09
CA PHE A 81 -1.02 -6.53 8.44
C PHE A 81 -2.45 -6.18 8.83
N PHE A 82 -2.86 -6.54 10.04
CA PHE A 82 -4.10 -6.05 10.61
C PHE A 82 -3.85 -4.73 11.35
N LYS A 83 -4.04 -3.61 10.65
CA LYS A 83 -3.96 -2.29 11.28
C LYS A 83 -5.06 -2.12 12.32
N PRO A 84 -4.75 -1.90 13.60
CA PRO A 84 -5.76 -1.57 14.61
C PRO A 84 -6.31 -0.15 14.41
N ARG A 85 -7.45 0.13 15.02
CA ARG A 85 -8.00 1.47 15.16
C ARG A 85 -7.07 2.33 16.01
N GLY A 86 -7.02 3.64 15.75
CA GLY A 86 -6.17 4.59 16.48
C GLY A 86 -4.75 4.76 15.93
N VAL A 87 -4.30 3.87 15.04
CA VAL A 87 -2.96 3.93 14.43
C VAL A 87 -2.98 4.74 13.14
N THR A 88 -2.04 5.66 12.97
CA THR A 88 -1.91 6.53 11.80
C THR A 88 -1.01 5.90 10.73
N CYS A 89 -1.48 5.85 9.46
CA CYS A 89 -0.70 5.43 8.31
C CYS A 89 0.18 6.60 7.83
N SER A 90 1.25 6.88 8.57
CA SER A 90 2.29 7.83 8.22
C SER A 90 3.65 7.30 8.68
N GLU A 91 4.72 7.71 8.02
CA GLU A 91 6.10 7.43 8.46
C GLU A 91 6.59 8.47 9.48
N LYS A 92 6.07 9.69 9.39
CA LYS A 92 6.39 10.82 10.28
C LYS A 92 5.16 11.69 10.43
N ASP A 93 4.60 11.75 11.61
CA ASP A 93 3.50 12.64 11.96
C ASP A 93 3.67 13.05 13.42
N PRO A 94 4.06 14.31 13.71
CA PRO A 94 4.32 14.77 15.07
C PRO A 94 3.06 14.81 15.94
N HIS A 95 1.87 14.75 15.34
CA HIS A 95 0.60 14.75 16.05
C HIS A 95 0.00 13.34 16.22
N ALA A 96 0.68 12.31 15.71
CA ALA A 96 0.21 10.94 15.85
C ALA A 96 0.70 10.33 17.16
N GLU A 97 -0.22 9.83 17.98
CA GLU A 97 0.07 9.07 19.20
C GLU A 97 0.79 7.75 18.89
N LYS A 98 0.46 7.13 17.73
CA LYS A 98 1.02 5.85 17.29
C LYS A 98 1.08 5.78 15.78
N LEU A 99 2.25 5.50 15.25
CA LEU A 99 2.47 5.31 13.83
C LEU A 99 2.46 3.83 13.45
N ILE A 100 2.15 3.55 12.19
CA ILE A 100 2.22 2.19 11.67
C ILE A 100 3.64 1.62 11.71
N THR A 101 4.65 2.47 11.52
CA THR A 101 6.07 2.10 11.59
C THR A 101 6.48 1.56 12.96
N ASP A 102 5.81 2.00 14.04
CA ASP A 102 6.10 1.55 15.40
C ASP A 102 5.58 0.13 15.68
N MET A 103 4.72 -0.37 14.80
CA MET A 103 4.09 -1.69 14.94
C MET A 103 4.72 -2.78 14.07
N ILE A 104 5.60 -2.42 13.16
CA ILE A 104 6.20 -3.34 12.20
C ILE A 104 7.68 -3.48 12.49
N SER A 105 8.07 -4.60 13.08
CA SER A 105 9.47 -5.00 13.22
C SER A 105 9.77 -6.10 12.22
N TYR A 106 10.36 -5.74 11.08
CA TYR A 106 10.68 -6.68 10.01
C TYR A 106 12.13 -6.43 9.52
N PRO A 107 12.90 -7.50 9.16
CA PRO A 107 14.34 -7.38 8.84
C PRO A 107 14.66 -6.43 7.67
N VAL A 108 13.72 -6.28 6.73
CA VAL A 108 13.85 -5.33 5.61
C VAL A 108 12.80 -4.24 5.72
N ARG A 109 13.14 -3.03 5.28
CA ARG A 109 12.20 -1.92 5.27
C ARG A 109 11.04 -2.21 4.32
N VAL A 110 9.82 -2.17 4.85
CA VAL A 110 8.57 -2.27 4.08
C VAL A 110 7.78 -0.97 4.19
N THR A 111 6.97 -0.66 3.18
CA THR A 111 6.03 0.46 3.21
C THR A 111 4.63 0.01 2.80
N TYR A 112 3.62 0.76 3.17
CA TYR A 112 2.22 0.36 2.98
C TYR A 112 1.71 0.64 1.56
N ALA A 113 0.95 -0.32 1.02
CA ALA A 113 0.21 -0.19 -0.23
C ALA A 113 -1.17 0.43 0.03
N GLY A 114 -1.25 1.74 -0.11
CA GLY A 114 -2.43 2.52 0.26
C GLY A 114 -2.54 2.78 1.77
N ARG A 115 -3.59 3.48 2.16
CA ARG A 115 -3.78 3.89 3.55
C ARG A 115 -5.15 3.48 4.07
N LEU A 116 -5.24 3.38 5.39
CA LEU A 116 -6.47 3.41 6.16
C LEU A 116 -6.44 4.62 7.08
N ASP A 117 -7.59 5.27 7.27
CA ASP A 117 -7.70 6.37 8.23
C ASP A 117 -7.38 5.90 9.66
N LYS A 118 -6.99 6.82 10.57
CA LYS A 118 -6.74 6.56 12.00
C LYS A 118 -7.90 5.77 12.64
N GLU A 119 -9.14 6.18 12.34
CA GLU A 119 -10.38 5.61 12.86
C GLU A 119 -10.83 4.31 12.17
N SER A 120 -10.13 3.86 11.15
CA SER A 120 -10.44 2.63 10.42
C SER A 120 -9.46 1.53 10.79
N GLU A 121 -9.91 0.29 10.72
CA GLU A 121 -9.11 -0.88 11.02
C GLU A 121 -9.10 -1.90 9.86
N GLY A 122 -8.31 -2.94 9.98
CA GLY A 122 -8.33 -4.09 9.09
C GLY A 122 -7.10 -4.24 8.20
N LEU A 123 -7.27 -4.98 7.12
CA LEU A 123 -6.18 -5.41 6.25
C LEU A 123 -5.47 -4.23 5.60
N LEU A 124 -4.17 -4.18 5.79
CA LEU A 124 -3.25 -3.29 5.10
C LEU A 124 -2.07 -4.12 4.59
N LEU A 125 -1.77 -3.99 3.30
CA LEU A 125 -0.62 -4.65 2.70
C LEU A 125 0.61 -3.75 2.80
N LEU A 126 1.77 -4.36 3.12
CA LEU A 126 3.06 -3.68 3.13
C LEU A 126 4.04 -4.46 2.25
N SER A 127 4.94 -3.76 1.58
CA SER A 127 5.94 -4.40 0.73
C SER A 127 7.22 -3.54 0.64
N ASN A 128 8.32 -4.18 0.29
CA ASN A 128 9.53 -3.52 -0.17
C ASN A 128 9.55 -3.36 -1.70
N ASP A 129 8.53 -3.88 -2.43
CA ASP A 129 8.38 -3.72 -3.87
C ASP A 129 7.54 -2.49 -4.22
N GLY A 130 8.22 -1.39 -4.56
CA GLY A 130 7.55 -0.14 -4.94
C GLY A 130 6.76 -0.23 -6.24
N ASP A 131 7.13 -1.11 -7.17
CA ASP A 131 6.41 -1.29 -8.43
C ASP A 131 5.08 -2.03 -8.20
N LEU A 132 5.07 -3.03 -7.31
CA LEU A 132 3.83 -3.68 -6.85
C LEU A 132 2.90 -2.69 -6.15
N ILE A 133 3.45 -1.90 -5.21
CA ILE A 133 2.66 -0.88 -4.51
C ILE A 133 2.03 0.11 -5.49
N GLN A 134 2.80 0.58 -6.47
CA GLN A 134 2.31 1.50 -7.51
C GLN A 134 1.20 0.85 -8.35
N ALA A 135 1.38 -0.39 -8.79
CA ALA A 135 0.38 -1.13 -9.58
C ALA A 135 -0.92 -1.32 -8.79
N MET A 136 -0.85 -1.73 -7.52
CA MET A 136 -2.01 -1.88 -6.63
C MET A 136 -2.78 -0.57 -6.41
N MET A 137 -2.07 0.57 -6.40
CA MET A 137 -2.65 1.89 -6.14
C MET A 137 -3.20 2.57 -7.39
N LYS A 138 -2.90 2.05 -8.58
CA LYS A 138 -3.36 2.61 -9.84
C LYS A 138 -4.86 2.43 -10.00
N GLY A 139 -5.61 3.52 -9.86
CA GLY A 139 -7.08 3.50 -9.83
C GLY A 139 -7.77 3.01 -11.12
N SER A 140 -7.05 3.01 -12.27
CA SER A 140 -7.55 2.50 -13.55
C SER A 140 -7.74 0.97 -13.56
N HIS A 141 -7.03 0.23 -12.72
CA HIS A 141 -7.05 -1.24 -12.71
C HIS A 141 -8.26 -1.84 -11.96
N GLY A 142 -9.05 -1.02 -11.26
CA GLY A 142 -10.28 -1.50 -10.62
C GLY A 142 -10.07 -2.51 -9.49
N HIS A 143 -8.91 -2.50 -8.82
CA HIS A 143 -8.59 -3.44 -7.74
C HIS A 143 -9.60 -3.36 -6.60
N GLU A 144 -10.25 -4.47 -6.32
CA GLU A 144 -11.29 -4.56 -5.30
C GLU A 144 -10.74 -4.43 -3.88
N LYS A 145 -11.48 -3.70 -3.06
CA LYS A 145 -11.29 -3.61 -1.61
C LYS A 145 -12.64 -3.81 -0.94
N GLU A 146 -12.71 -4.73 0.01
CA GLU A 146 -13.96 -5.09 0.68
C GLU A 146 -13.92 -4.66 2.15
N TYR A 147 -15.05 -4.10 2.57
CA TYR A 147 -15.18 -3.52 3.90
C TYR A 147 -16.44 -4.02 4.60
N GLN A 148 -16.32 -4.26 5.90
CA GLN A 148 -17.43 -4.35 6.83
C GLN A 148 -17.67 -2.96 7.45
N VAL A 149 -18.91 -2.50 7.41
CA VAL A 149 -19.28 -1.17 7.87
C VAL A 149 -20.39 -1.28 8.91
N ARG A 150 -20.23 -0.57 10.02
CA ARG A 150 -21.28 -0.38 11.03
C ARG A 150 -21.68 1.08 11.06
N VAL A 151 -22.98 1.33 11.06
CA VAL A 151 -23.57 2.68 11.10
C VAL A 151 -24.39 2.92 12.38
N ASP A 152 -24.79 4.17 12.59
CA ASP A 152 -25.49 4.64 13.79
C ASP A 152 -26.99 4.32 13.81
N ARG A 153 -27.60 4.01 12.67
CA ARG A 153 -29.03 3.77 12.52
C ARG A 153 -29.35 2.58 11.63
N GLU A 154 -30.60 2.14 11.65
CA GLU A 154 -31.07 0.99 10.88
C GLU A 154 -30.92 1.21 9.37
N ILE A 155 -30.42 0.18 8.69
CA ILE A 155 -30.16 0.18 7.26
C ILE A 155 -31.44 -0.17 6.52
N THR A 156 -31.85 0.72 5.60
CA THR A 156 -33.00 0.53 4.71
C THR A 156 -32.54 0.03 3.34
N ASP A 157 -33.43 -0.62 2.60
CA ASP A 157 -33.16 -1.10 1.23
C ASP A 157 -32.93 0.08 0.27
N ASP A 158 -33.64 1.21 0.47
CA ASP A 158 -33.44 2.45 -0.29
C ASP A 158 -32.01 2.99 -0.12
N PHE A 159 -31.51 3.00 1.14
CA PHE A 159 -30.11 3.37 1.40
C PHE A 159 -29.13 2.50 0.64
N LEU A 160 -29.29 1.16 0.69
CA LEU A 160 -28.39 0.23 -0.01
C LEU A 160 -28.45 0.44 -1.53
N LYS A 161 -29.63 0.60 -2.10
CA LYS A 161 -29.83 0.86 -3.53
C LYS A 161 -29.12 2.14 -3.98
N LYS A 162 -29.29 3.24 -3.23
CA LYS A 162 -28.66 4.53 -3.53
C LYS A 162 -27.13 4.47 -3.37
N MET A 163 -26.65 3.82 -2.32
CA MET A 163 -25.21 3.62 -2.08
C MET A 163 -24.56 2.81 -3.21
N GLY A 164 -25.23 1.73 -3.66
CA GLY A 164 -24.72 0.84 -4.72
C GLY A 164 -24.70 1.46 -6.12
N ALA A 165 -25.61 2.40 -6.40
CA ALA A 165 -25.70 3.08 -7.70
C ALA A 165 -24.59 4.10 -7.95
N GLY A 166 -23.83 4.47 -6.91
CA GLY A 166 -22.87 5.55 -6.93
C GLY A 166 -23.45 6.83 -6.33
N VAL A 167 -22.60 7.58 -5.61
CA VAL A 167 -23.01 8.74 -4.80
C VAL A 167 -22.20 9.96 -5.21
N TYR A 168 -22.86 11.09 -5.46
CA TYR A 168 -22.18 12.35 -5.67
C TYR A 168 -21.64 12.90 -4.34
N LEU A 169 -20.34 13.06 -4.26
CA LEU A 169 -19.65 13.59 -3.09
C LEU A 169 -19.34 15.07 -3.28
N LYS A 170 -20.22 15.94 -2.75
CA LYS A 170 -20.13 17.39 -2.92
C LYS A 170 -18.77 17.98 -2.55
N GLU A 171 -18.15 17.47 -1.48
CA GLU A 171 -16.85 17.97 -0.98
C GLU A 171 -15.67 17.62 -1.88
N LEU A 172 -15.82 16.64 -2.78
CA LEU A 172 -14.80 16.20 -3.72
C LEU A 172 -15.19 16.47 -5.19
N GLU A 173 -16.40 16.99 -5.41
CA GLU A 173 -16.98 17.26 -6.73
C GLU A 173 -16.92 16.07 -7.69
N VAL A 174 -17.14 14.85 -7.14
CA VAL A 174 -17.05 13.61 -7.91
C VAL A 174 -18.18 12.65 -7.57
N THR A 175 -18.69 11.94 -8.56
CA THR A 175 -19.59 10.79 -8.35
C THR A 175 -18.77 9.52 -8.19
N THR A 176 -19.05 8.75 -7.13
CA THR A 176 -18.37 7.47 -6.92
C THR A 176 -18.81 6.45 -7.98
N ARG A 177 -17.93 5.50 -8.28
CA ARG A 177 -18.33 4.36 -9.14
C ARG A 177 -19.42 3.56 -8.46
N PRO A 178 -20.34 2.93 -9.22
CA PRO A 178 -21.22 1.91 -8.69
C PRO A 178 -20.45 0.80 -7.97
N CYS A 179 -21.04 0.24 -6.94
CA CYS A 179 -20.36 -0.74 -6.10
C CYS A 179 -21.30 -1.82 -5.61
N LYS A 180 -20.76 -2.99 -5.28
CA LYS A 180 -21.51 -4.07 -4.65
C LYS A 180 -21.69 -3.76 -3.18
N ILE A 181 -22.91 -3.85 -2.68
CA ILE A 181 -23.25 -3.62 -1.29
C ILE A 181 -24.30 -4.62 -0.84
N GLU A 182 -24.15 -5.16 0.37
CA GLU A 182 -25.03 -6.17 0.94
C GLU A 182 -25.28 -5.90 2.41
N LYS A 183 -26.54 -5.99 2.85
CA LYS A 183 -26.93 -5.91 4.26
C LYS A 183 -26.49 -7.16 4.99
N THR A 184 -25.73 -7.01 6.05
CA THR A 184 -25.25 -8.11 6.91
C THR A 184 -25.88 -8.12 8.30
N GLY A 185 -26.66 -7.10 8.61
CA GLY A 185 -27.42 -6.97 9.88
C GLY A 185 -28.15 -5.65 9.96
N LYS A 186 -28.86 -5.43 11.07
CA LYS A 186 -29.68 -4.23 11.27
C LYS A 186 -28.91 -2.91 11.08
N TYR A 187 -27.66 -2.87 11.52
CA TYR A 187 -26.77 -1.70 11.51
C TYR A 187 -25.47 -1.94 10.74
N THR A 188 -25.38 -3.05 9.99
CA THR A 188 -24.13 -3.47 9.34
C THR A 188 -24.36 -3.87 7.90
N PHE A 189 -23.38 -3.52 7.05
CA PHE A 189 -23.35 -3.94 5.66
C PHE A 189 -21.91 -4.24 5.22
N GLN A 190 -21.76 -5.00 4.13
CA GLN A 190 -20.53 -5.16 3.39
C GLN A 190 -20.57 -4.32 2.11
N ILE A 191 -19.41 -3.77 1.72
CA ILE A 191 -19.28 -2.99 0.49
C ILE A 191 -17.94 -3.33 -0.19
N ILE A 192 -17.98 -3.51 -1.53
CA ILE A 192 -16.80 -3.74 -2.35
C ILE A 192 -16.58 -2.54 -3.25
N LEU A 193 -15.44 -1.89 -3.10
CA LEU A 193 -15.04 -0.72 -3.88
C LEU A 193 -13.88 -1.04 -4.82
N THR A 194 -13.93 -0.49 -6.03
CA THR A 194 -12.86 -0.54 -7.04
C THR A 194 -12.07 0.76 -7.15
N GLN A 195 -12.34 1.71 -6.28
CA GLN A 195 -11.67 3.00 -6.19
C GLN A 195 -11.35 3.35 -4.72
N GLY A 196 -10.58 4.40 -4.48
CA GLY A 196 -10.20 4.81 -3.12
C GLY A 196 -10.10 6.32 -2.98
N LEU A 197 -11.27 7.00 -2.89
CA LEU A 197 -11.32 8.43 -2.59
C LEU A 197 -11.10 8.68 -1.10
N ASN A 198 -10.67 9.89 -0.76
CA ASN A 198 -10.48 10.28 0.63
C ASN A 198 -11.76 10.09 1.44
N ARG A 199 -11.71 9.23 2.48
CA ARG A 199 -12.81 8.91 3.40
C ARG A 199 -14.13 8.52 2.68
N GLN A 200 -14.01 7.84 1.52
CA GLN A 200 -15.10 7.60 0.58
C GLN A 200 -16.36 7.03 1.26
N ILE A 201 -16.26 5.89 1.95
CA ILE A 201 -17.42 5.23 2.58
C ILE A 201 -18.09 6.13 3.61
N ARG A 202 -17.31 6.85 4.42
CA ARG A 202 -17.83 7.78 5.42
C ARG A 202 -18.58 8.96 4.78
N ARG A 203 -18.09 9.48 3.65
CA ARG A 203 -18.74 10.55 2.89
C ARG A 203 -20.03 10.05 2.23
N MET A 204 -19.97 8.87 1.59
CA MET A 204 -21.15 8.23 0.97
C MET A 204 -22.28 8.03 2.01
N CYS A 205 -21.96 7.47 3.18
CA CYS A 205 -22.93 7.30 4.27
C CYS A 205 -23.51 8.64 4.73
N ARG A 206 -22.65 9.65 4.92
CA ARG A 206 -23.09 10.99 5.37
C ARG A 206 -24.04 11.66 4.40
N THR A 207 -23.89 11.48 3.09
CA THR A 207 -24.82 11.99 2.06
C THR A 207 -26.25 11.54 2.29
N PHE A 208 -26.44 10.35 2.89
CA PHE A 208 -27.77 9.81 3.22
C PHE A 208 -28.11 9.92 4.72
N GLY A 209 -27.37 10.75 5.48
CA GLY A 209 -27.63 11.00 6.89
C GLY A 209 -27.20 9.87 7.83
N TYR A 210 -26.33 8.94 7.39
CA TYR A 210 -25.78 7.88 8.21
C TYR A 210 -24.37 8.23 8.71
N GLU A 211 -24.07 7.86 9.97
CA GLU A 211 -22.76 8.02 10.56
C GLU A 211 -22.06 6.68 10.73
N VAL A 212 -20.83 6.56 10.19
CA VAL A 212 -20.04 5.33 10.28
C VAL A 212 -19.41 5.21 11.66
N ARG A 213 -19.85 4.23 12.45
CA ARG A 213 -19.37 3.88 13.79
C ARG A 213 -18.23 2.87 13.77
N GLY A 214 -18.15 2.04 12.74
CA GLY A 214 -17.08 1.07 12.54
C GLY A 214 -16.78 0.87 11.06
N LEU A 215 -15.49 0.78 10.71
CA LEU A 215 -15.05 0.55 9.34
C LEU A 215 -13.83 -0.38 9.37
N LYS A 216 -14.03 -1.59 8.86
CA LYS A 216 -13.01 -2.64 8.83
C LYS A 216 -12.79 -3.14 7.40
N ARG A 217 -11.58 -2.98 6.87
CA ARG A 217 -11.21 -3.57 5.58
C ARG A 217 -10.85 -5.03 5.77
N ILE A 218 -11.60 -5.93 5.16
CA ILE A 218 -11.44 -7.38 5.33
C ILE A 218 -10.72 -8.04 4.16
N ARG A 219 -10.70 -7.42 2.97
CA ARG A 219 -10.04 -7.95 1.79
C ARG A 219 -9.44 -6.83 0.92
N VAL A 220 -8.32 -7.12 0.30
CA VAL A 220 -7.68 -6.34 -0.77
C VAL A 220 -7.31 -7.33 -1.86
N MET A 221 -7.92 -7.19 -3.04
CA MET A 221 -7.75 -8.13 -4.15
C MET A 221 -7.99 -9.58 -3.70
N ASN A 222 -7.00 -10.46 -3.84
CA ASN A 222 -7.06 -11.86 -3.41
C ASN A 222 -6.68 -12.08 -1.93
N ILE A 223 -6.18 -11.06 -1.24
CA ILE A 223 -5.70 -11.20 0.15
C ILE A 223 -6.80 -10.88 1.13
N THR A 224 -6.99 -11.73 2.12
CA THR A 224 -7.99 -11.58 3.18
C THR A 224 -7.37 -11.40 4.56
N LEU A 225 -8.18 -10.88 5.48
CA LEU A 225 -7.79 -10.68 6.88
C LEU A 225 -7.83 -11.97 7.71
N LYS A 226 -8.24 -13.09 7.14
CA LYS A 226 -8.46 -14.37 7.84
C LYS A 226 -7.27 -14.76 8.71
N GLY A 227 -7.56 -15.06 9.99
CA GLY A 227 -6.55 -15.54 10.95
C GLY A 227 -5.66 -14.47 11.59
N LEU A 228 -5.68 -13.21 11.10
CA LEU A 228 -4.88 -12.14 11.70
C LEU A 228 -5.61 -11.51 12.91
N LYS A 229 -4.86 -11.31 13.99
CA LYS A 229 -5.28 -10.51 15.16
C LYS A 229 -4.91 -9.04 14.95
N PRO A 230 -5.64 -8.08 15.56
CA PRO A 230 -5.26 -6.66 15.50
C PRO A 230 -3.82 -6.43 15.95
N GLY A 231 -3.05 -5.70 15.14
CA GLY A 231 -1.63 -5.43 15.40
C GLY A 231 -0.66 -6.51 14.91
N ALA A 232 -1.16 -7.68 14.48
CA ALA A 232 -0.32 -8.74 13.94
C ALA A 232 -0.13 -8.60 12.42
N TYR A 233 0.97 -9.17 11.93
CA TYR A 233 1.24 -9.31 10.50
C TYR A 233 1.75 -10.73 10.19
N ARG A 234 1.63 -11.11 8.93
CA ARG A 234 2.24 -12.32 8.36
C ARG A 234 2.76 -12.04 6.96
N GLU A 235 3.72 -12.81 6.51
CA GLU A 235 4.06 -12.87 5.09
C GLU A 235 2.90 -13.48 4.29
N LEU A 236 2.78 -13.08 3.03
CA LEU A 236 1.90 -13.78 2.10
C LEU A 236 2.50 -15.14 1.76
N THR A 237 1.63 -16.13 1.53
CA THR A 237 2.06 -17.39 0.92
C THR A 237 2.52 -17.15 -0.51
N GLU A 238 3.31 -18.05 -1.06
CA GLU A 238 3.78 -17.97 -2.45
C GLU A 238 2.59 -17.89 -3.43
N GLU A 239 1.54 -18.69 -3.20
CA GLU A 239 0.32 -18.65 -4.01
C GLU A 239 -0.40 -17.29 -3.94
N GLU A 240 -0.56 -16.74 -2.73
CA GLU A 240 -1.16 -15.42 -2.53
C GLU A 240 -0.36 -14.33 -3.26
N GLN A 241 0.97 -14.40 -3.14
CA GLN A 241 1.87 -13.43 -3.75
C GLN A 241 1.84 -13.51 -5.27
N ASN A 242 1.96 -14.72 -5.85
CA ASN A 242 1.93 -14.95 -7.29
C ASN A 242 0.65 -14.42 -7.91
N ARG A 243 -0.49 -14.74 -7.30
CA ARG A 243 -1.78 -14.23 -7.75
C ARG A 243 -1.87 -12.71 -7.65
N LEU A 244 -1.38 -12.11 -6.55
CA LEU A 244 -1.37 -10.66 -6.38
C LEU A 244 -0.55 -9.96 -7.48
N TYR A 245 0.63 -10.49 -7.81
CA TYR A 245 1.48 -9.96 -8.90
C TYR A 245 0.79 -10.10 -10.26
N ALA A 246 0.21 -11.26 -10.56
CA ALA A 246 -0.53 -11.51 -11.80
C ALA A 246 -1.71 -10.55 -11.95
N ASP A 247 -2.52 -10.37 -10.90
CA ASP A 247 -3.67 -9.46 -10.88
C ASP A 247 -3.25 -7.98 -11.04
N CYS A 248 -2.01 -7.65 -10.69
CA CYS A 248 -1.38 -6.33 -10.91
C CYS A 248 -0.76 -6.17 -12.31
N GLY A 249 -0.80 -7.20 -13.17
CA GLY A 249 -0.16 -7.20 -14.48
C GLY A 249 1.38 -7.25 -14.40
N LEU A 250 1.93 -7.70 -13.28
CA LEU A 250 3.36 -7.85 -13.05
C LEU A 250 3.73 -9.33 -13.18
N LYS A 251 4.88 -9.59 -13.80
CA LYS A 251 5.47 -10.93 -13.75
C LYS A 251 6.14 -11.11 -12.38
N GLU A 252 6.00 -12.31 -11.82
CA GLU A 252 6.85 -12.73 -10.71
C GLU A 252 8.30 -12.66 -11.14
N LYS A 253 9.12 -11.99 -10.35
CA LYS A 253 10.56 -11.87 -10.63
C LYS A 253 11.35 -12.63 -9.58
#